data_57b4d9c66dff75c0c51d4e59e533394e
#
_entry.id   57b4d9c66dff75c0c51d4e59e533394e
#
_cell.length_a   1.000
_cell.length_b   1.000
_cell.length_c   1.000
_cell.angle_alpha   90.00
_cell.angle_beta   90.00
_cell.angle_gamma   90.00
#
_symmetry.space_group_name_H-M   'P 1'
#
loop_
_entity.id
_entity.type
_entity.pdbx_description
1 polymer ?
#
loop_
_entity_poly.entity_id
_entity_poly.type
_entity_poly.pdbx_seq_one_letter_code
_entity_poly.pdbx_strand_id
1 'polypeptide(L)'
;MLSTCLANLREKSPLVHSITNFVTVNDCANLLLACGARPIMASDPQEAAEITAAADALNINIGTLNHLLVPAMLDAGRTANRLGIPVLLDPVGVGASSLRRQTVAQLLKELKLTAIRANASEIRAIARLEQAQPSGPSAGVDALPDDLVTKEQLGQNIKLARQLAEKLGCIIILTGPVDIVTDGKKAVCIYNGHPMMSRITGAGCQLSALTAAFLAANPDSSLDAAAAAVCTMG
;
A
#
# COMPACT_ATOMS: atom_id res chain seq x y z
N MET A 1 -11.87 3.44 18.83
CA MET A 1 -10.98 2.61 18.02
C MET A 1 -10.25 3.41 16.93
N LEU A 2 -10.90 3.94 15.86
CA LEU A 2 -10.18 4.69 14.81
C LEU A 2 -9.54 5.98 15.31
N SER A 3 -10.21 6.77 16.15
CA SER A 3 -9.65 7.97 16.79
C SER A 3 -8.42 7.69 17.65
N THR A 4 -8.39 6.55 18.32
CA THR A 4 -7.23 6.09 19.09
C THR A 4 -6.02 5.84 18.18
N CYS A 5 -6.25 5.27 16.99
CA CYS A 5 -5.16 5.03 16.02
C CYS A 5 -4.51 6.34 15.56
N LEU A 6 -5.29 7.39 15.33
CA LEU A 6 -4.77 8.70 14.97
C LEU A 6 -4.05 9.38 16.16
N ALA A 7 -4.58 9.24 17.38
CA ALA A 7 -3.91 9.76 18.57
C ALA A 7 -2.54 9.09 18.78
N ASN A 8 -2.47 7.76 18.66
CA ASN A 8 -1.22 7.00 18.75
C ASN A 8 -0.21 7.44 17.67
N LEU A 9 -0.67 7.71 16.44
CA LEU A 9 0.21 8.19 15.36
C LEU A 9 0.84 9.54 15.75
N ARG A 10 0.05 10.48 16.26
CA ARG A 10 0.53 11.80 16.67
C ARG A 10 1.45 11.74 17.87
N GLU A 11 1.17 10.86 18.84
CA GLU A 11 1.98 10.67 20.03
C GLU A 11 3.34 10.01 19.71
N LYS A 12 3.32 8.93 18.93
CA LYS A 12 4.54 8.16 18.60
C LYS A 12 5.38 8.81 17.51
N SER A 13 4.77 9.63 16.65
CA SER A 13 5.44 10.32 15.54
C SER A 13 6.40 9.40 14.74
N PRO A 14 5.90 8.29 14.13
CA PRO A 14 6.75 7.28 13.53
C PRO A 14 7.54 7.81 12.33
N LEU A 15 8.79 7.36 12.18
CA LEU A 15 9.63 7.60 11.02
C LEU A 15 9.25 6.61 9.90
N VAL A 16 8.75 7.11 8.79
CA VAL A 16 8.35 6.32 7.63
C VAL A 16 9.40 6.42 6.53
N HIS A 17 10.11 5.32 6.28
CA HIS A 17 10.97 5.22 5.11
C HIS A 17 10.10 4.92 3.87
N SER A 18 10.16 5.80 2.88
CA SER A 18 9.41 5.65 1.63
C SER A 18 10.33 5.54 0.44
N ILE A 19 10.39 4.35 -0.17
CA ILE A 19 10.90 4.15 -1.52
C ILE A 19 9.70 4.34 -2.43
N THR A 20 9.45 5.59 -2.83
CA THR A 20 8.22 5.99 -3.52
C THR A 20 8.51 6.59 -4.90
N ASN A 21 7.46 6.89 -5.65
CA ASN A 21 7.58 7.48 -6.97
C ASN A 21 7.86 9.00 -6.89
N PHE A 22 8.66 9.49 -7.84
CA PHE A 22 9.08 10.90 -7.87
C PHE A 22 7.95 11.87 -8.22
N VAL A 23 6.83 11.39 -8.78
CA VAL A 23 5.68 12.25 -9.11
C VAL A 23 4.99 12.78 -7.84
N THR A 24 4.98 11.98 -6.77
CA THR A 24 4.22 12.26 -5.55
C THR A 24 5.07 12.30 -4.28
N VAL A 25 6.39 12.24 -4.40
CA VAL A 25 7.31 12.17 -3.26
C VAL A 25 7.11 13.31 -2.27
N ASN A 26 6.99 14.54 -2.78
CA ASN A 26 6.78 15.73 -1.96
C ASN A 26 5.41 15.73 -1.27
N ASP A 27 4.36 15.30 -1.96
CA ASP A 27 3.01 15.23 -1.40
C ASP A 27 2.92 14.19 -0.29
N CYS A 28 3.55 13.01 -0.48
CA CYS A 28 3.65 11.98 0.55
C CYS A 28 4.38 12.51 1.80
N ALA A 29 5.49 13.24 1.63
CA ALA A 29 6.23 13.82 2.74
C ALA A 29 5.39 14.83 3.51
N ASN A 30 4.73 15.76 2.80
CA ASN A 30 3.90 16.79 3.41
C ASN A 30 2.68 16.21 4.14
N LEU A 31 2.04 15.18 3.56
CA LEU A 31 0.92 14.51 4.23
C LEU A 31 1.36 13.82 5.53
N LEU A 32 2.49 13.11 5.52
CA LEU A 32 3.03 12.48 6.72
C LEU A 32 3.30 13.51 7.81
N LEU A 33 3.96 14.63 7.48
CA LEU A 33 4.21 15.73 8.43
C LEU A 33 2.91 16.33 8.96
N ALA A 34 1.93 16.58 8.08
CA ALA A 34 0.63 17.14 8.48
C ALA A 34 -0.14 16.23 9.45
N CYS A 35 0.01 14.91 9.31
CA CYS A 35 -0.62 13.94 10.20
C CYS A 35 0.14 13.67 11.50
N GLY A 36 1.40 14.13 11.61
CA GLY A 36 2.24 13.98 12.79
C GLY A 36 3.27 12.86 12.70
N ALA A 37 3.49 12.26 11.53
CA ALA A 37 4.56 11.31 11.25
C ALA A 37 5.81 12.02 10.69
N ARG A 38 6.93 11.31 10.62
CA ARG A 38 8.19 11.82 10.08
C ARG A 38 8.55 11.08 8.79
N PRO A 39 8.66 11.76 7.63
CA PRO A 39 9.06 11.12 6.39
C PRO A 39 10.58 11.06 6.23
N ILE A 40 11.08 9.98 5.62
CA ILE A 40 12.40 9.91 5.02
C ILE A 40 12.29 9.23 3.65
N MET A 41 12.87 9.87 2.62
CA MET A 41 12.83 9.40 1.23
C MET A 41 14.25 9.02 0.82
N ALA A 42 14.55 7.71 0.80
CA ALA A 42 15.84 7.17 0.42
C ALA A 42 15.62 5.98 -0.53
N SER A 43 16.23 6.01 -1.69
CA SER A 43 16.02 5.00 -2.73
C SER A 43 17.30 4.47 -3.35
N ASP A 44 18.45 4.94 -2.88
CA ASP A 44 19.75 4.41 -3.32
C ASP A 44 19.98 3.02 -2.71
N PRO A 45 20.35 2.00 -3.49
CA PRO A 45 20.63 0.66 -2.97
C PRO A 45 21.76 0.62 -1.91
N GLN A 46 22.66 1.62 -1.90
CA GLN A 46 23.75 1.66 -0.93
C GLN A 46 23.32 2.10 0.47
N GLU A 47 22.22 2.85 0.59
CA GLU A 47 21.72 3.36 1.88
C GLU A 47 20.36 2.80 2.31
N ALA A 48 19.55 2.26 1.38
CA ALA A 48 18.15 1.91 1.64
C ALA A 48 17.98 0.95 2.83
N ALA A 49 18.86 -0.02 2.98
CA ALA A 49 18.83 -0.96 4.11
C ALA A 49 19.17 -0.29 5.46
N GLU A 50 20.14 0.62 5.46
CA GLU A 50 20.55 1.37 6.66
C GLU A 50 19.47 2.32 7.11
N ILE A 51 18.88 3.08 6.18
CA ILE A 51 17.75 3.98 6.46
C ILE A 51 16.55 3.21 6.97
N THR A 52 16.22 2.04 6.38
CA THR A 52 15.14 1.19 6.87
C THR A 52 15.38 0.72 8.30
N ALA A 53 16.63 0.40 8.65
CA ALA A 53 16.95 -0.07 10.00
C ALA A 53 16.71 1.00 11.09
N ALA A 54 16.71 2.28 10.72
CA ALA A 54 16.42 3.41 11.61
C ALA A 54 14.95 3.85 11.56
N ALA A 55 14.13 3.28 10.68
CA ALA A 55 12.74 3.66 10.49
C ALA A 55 11.77 2.80 11.31
N ASP A 56 10.55 3.31 11.50
CA ASP A 56 9.46 2.61 12.19
C ASP A 56 8.51 1.91 11.20
N ALA A 57 8.51 2.30 9.91
CA ALA A 57 7.77 1.66 8.82
C ALA A 57 8.49 1.80 7.49
N LEU A 58 8.24 0.85 6.59
CA LEU A 58 8.68 0.89 5.19
C LEU A 58 7.48 0.94 4.24
N ASN A 59 7.45 1.94 3.36
CA ASN A 59 6.50 2.07 2.27
C ASN A 59 7.22 1.85 0.93
N ILE A 60 6.85 0.82 0.19
CA ILE A 60 7.38 0.47 -1.13
C ILE A 60 6.32 0.80 -2.18
N ASN A 61 6.63 1.72 -3.10
CA ASN A 61 5.74 2.13 -4.19
C ASN A 61 6.46 2.03 -5.54
N ILE A 62 5.87 1.30 -6.49
CA ILE A 62 6.47 1.03 -7.80
C ILE A 62 6.00 1.97 -8.91
N GLY A 63 5.46 3.15 -8.57
CA GLY A 63 4.85 4.08 -9.54
C GLY A 63 5.79 4.57 -10.64
N THR A 64 7.04 4.85 -10.31
CA THR A 64 8.09 5.24 -11.27
C THR A 64 9.26 4.26 -11.22
N LEU A 65 8.93 2.98 -11.38
CA LEU A 65 9.90 1.89 -11.25
C LEU A 65 11.01 1.98 -12.29
N ASN A 66 12.23 1.73 -11.84
CA ASN A 66 13.40 1.49 -12.68
C ASN A 66 14.25 0.35 -12.11
N HIS A 67 15.23 -0.12 -12.88
CA HIS A 67 16.04 -1.29 -12.50
C HIS A 67 16.95 -1.07 -11.28
N LEU A 68 17.26 0.16 -10.90
CA LEU A 68 18.06 0.48 -9.71
C LEU A 68 17.23 0.44 -8.43
N LEU A 69 15.91 0.72 -8.51
CA LEU A 69 15.04 0.72 -7.36
C LEU A 69 14.70 -0.70 -6.85
N VAL A 70 14.69 -1.69 -7.74
CA VAL A 70 14.30 -3.06 -7.33
C VAL A 70 15.23 -3.65 -6.28
N PRO A 71 16.58 -3.58 -6.43
CA PRO A 71 17.49 -3.99 -5.36
C PRO A 71 17.28 -3.22 -4.05
N ALA A 72 17.13 -1.89 -4.11
CA ALA A 72 16.87 -1.07 -2.93
C ALA A 72 15.60 -1.50 -2.19
N MET A 73 14.50 -1.75 -2.92
CA MET A 73 13.23 -2.22 -2.35
C MET A 73 13.38 -3.58 -1.66
N LEU A 74 14.13 -4.50 -2.27
CA LEU A 74 14.36 -5.83 -1.70
C LEU A 74 15.23 -5.77 -0.45
N ASP A 75 16.33 -5.03 -0.48
CA ASP A 75 17.26 -4.93 0.66
C ASP A 75 16.63 -4.18 1.84
N ALA A 76 15.90 -3.10 1.57
CA ALA A 76 15.06 -2.42 2.55
C ALA A 76 14.00 -3.36 3.14
N GLY A 77 13.26 -4.08 2.29
CA GLY A 77 12.22 -5.01 2.71
C GLY A 77 12.74 -6.18 3.55
N ARG A 78 13.85 -6.79 3.15
CA ARG A 78 14.51 -7.85 3.93
C ARG A 78 14.98 -7.32 5.30
N THR A 79 15.51 -6.09 5.33
CA THR A 79 15.91 -5.43 6.57
C THR A 79 14.71 -5.17 7.48
N ALA A 80 13.62 -4.63 6.92
CA ALA A 80 12.38 -4.44 7.66
C ALA A 80 11.84 -5.75 8.24
N ASN A 81 11.82 -6.82 7.45
CA ASN A 81 11.35 -8.14 7.91
C ASN A 81 12.21 -8.71 9.04
N ARG A 82 13.54 -8.58 8.97
CA ARG A 82 14.47 -9.03 10.02
C ARG A 82 14.23 -8.29 11.35
N LEU A 83 13.89 -7.00 11.27
CA LEU A 83 13.69 -6.13 12.44
C LEU A 83 12.23 -6.08 12.92
N GLY A 84 11.29 -6.74 12.22
CA GLY A 84 9.87 -6.71 12.54
C GLY A 84 9.18 -5.38 12.22
N ILE A 85 9.79 -4.56 11.36
CA ILE A 85 9.25 -3.28 10.90
C ILE A 85 8.12 -3.56 9.88
N PRO A 86 6.94 -2.93 9.99
CA PRO A 86 5.85 -3.12 9.05
C PRO A 86 6.23 -2.65 7.63
N VAL A 87 5.90 -3.48 6.64
CA VAL A 87 6.13 -3.21 5.21
C VAL A 87 4.80 -3.07 4.50
N LEU A 88 4.60 -1.93 3.85
CA LEU A 88 3.46 -1.69 2.96
C LEU A 88 3.94 -1.68 1.51
N LEU A 89 3.20 -2.37 0.64
CA LEU A 89 3.39 -2.35 -0.81
C LEU A 89 2.26 -1.60 -1.50
N ASP A 90 2.62 -0.64 -2.35
CA ASP A 90 1.76 0.02 -3.33
C ASP A 90 2.16 -0.40 -4.75
N PRO A 91 1.49 -1.40 -5.34
CA PRO A 91 1.86 -2.00 -6.62
C PRO A 91 1.33 -1.21 -7.82
N VAL A 92 1.53 0.11 -7.83
CA VAL A 92 1.00 1.03 -8.84
C VAL A 92 1.20 0.49 -10.25
N GLY A 93 0.10 0.26 -10.96
CA GLY A 93 0.12 -0.17 -12.35
C GLY A 93 0.77 -1.54 -12.57
N VAL A 94 0.69 -2.46 -11.62
CA VAL A 94 1.29 -3.81 -11.71
C VAL A 94 0.90 -4.57 -12.98
N GLY A 95 -0.29 -4.33 -13.53
CA GLY A 95 -0.75 -4.93 -14.79
C GLY A 95 -0.15 -4.30 -16.06
N ALA A 96 0.45 -3.11 -15.97
CA ALA A 96 0.80 -2.30 -17.15
C ALA A 96 2.04 -2.79 -17.91
N SER A 97 3.00 -3.46 -17.26
CA SER A 97 4.22 -3.94 -17.91
C SER A 97 4.75 -5.23 -17.31
N SER A 98 5.60 -5.95 -18.09
CA SER A 98 6.29 -7.15 -17.60
C SER A 98 7.23 -6.83 -16.44
N LEU A 99 7.96 -5.72 -16.49
CA LEU A 99 8.85 -5.28 -15.42
C LEU A 99 8.09 -5.13 -14.09
N ARG A 100 6.93 -4.44 -14.09
CA ARG A 100 6.12 -4.24 -12.89
C ARG A 100 5.59 -5.57 -12.33
N ARG A 101 5.08 -6.44 -13.21
CA ARG A 101 4.61 -7.77 -12.80
C ARG A 101 5.72 -8.62 -12.17
N GLN A 102 6.90 -8.65 -12.81
CA GLN A 102 8.06 -9.40 -12.30
C GLN A 102 8.54 -8.84 -10.97
N THR A 103 8.61 -7.51 -10.83
CA THR A 103 9.00 -6.87 -9.56
C THR A 103 8.02 -7.19 -8.44
N VAL A 104 6.70 -7.06 -8.68
CA VAL A 104 5.70 -7.39 -7.66
C VAL A 104 5.76 -8.88 -7.31
N ALA A 105 5.87 -9.78 -8.28
CA ALA A 105 6.03 -11.22 -8.02
C ALA A 105 7.28 -11.52 -7.17
N GLN A 106 8.39 -10.83 -7.44
CA GLN A 106 9.61 -10.97 -6.66
C GLN A 106 9.44 -10.44 -5.24
N LEU A 107 8.86 -9.24 -5.06
CA LEU A 107 8.58 -8.67 -3.75
C LEU A 107 7.66 -9.57 -2.90
N LEU A 108 6.59 -10.11 -3.50
CA LEU A 108 5.66 -11.03 -2.83
C LEU A 108 6.34 -12.35 -2.43
N LYS A 109 7.27 -12.84 -3.23
CA LYS A 109 8.01 -14.08 -2.96
C LYS A 109 9.05 -13.91 -1.84
N GLU A 110 9.72 -12.76 -1.79
CA GLU A 110 10.89 -12.56 -0.94
C GLU A 110 10.59 -11.81 0.36
N LEU A 111 9.49 -11.06 0.42
CA LEU A 111 9.16 -10.21 1.55
C LEU A 111 7.87 -10.65 2.23
N LYS A 112 7.88 -10.59 3.56
CA LYS A 112 6.67 -10.64 4.37
C LYS A 112 6.07 -9.24 4.44
N LEU A 113 4.97 -9.02 3.73
CA LEU A 113 4.26 -7.74 3.73
C LEU A 113 3.29 -7.66 4.91
N THR A 114 3.13 -6.47 5.49
CA THR A 114 2.11 -6.18 6.50
C THR A 114 0.80 -5.77 5.83
N ALA A 115 0.89 -4.99 4.76
CA ALA A 115 -0.26 -4.56 3.99
C ALA A 115 0.07 -4.33 2.50
N ILE A 116 -0.96 -4.47 1.66
CA ILE A 116 -0.96 -4.05 0.25
C ILE A 116 -2.11 -3.08 0.06
N ARG A 117 -1.82 -1.89 -0.48
CA ARG A 117 -2.83 -0.92 -0.89
C ARG A 117 -2.88 -0.85 -2.41
N ALA A 118 -4.04 -1.12 -2.99
CA ALA A 118 -4.20 -1.17 -4.44
C ALA A 118 -5.66 -0.87 -4.85
N ASN A 119 -5.88 -0.49 -6.11
CA ASN A 119 -7.21 -0.42 -6.69
C ASN A 119 -7.69 -1.81 -7.16
N ALA A 120 -8.95 -1.91 -7.60
CA ALA A 120 -9.55 -3.19 -7.99
C ALA A 120 -8.82 -3.86 -9.18
N SER A 121 -8.31 -3.08 -10.15
CA SER A 121 -7.57 -3.63 -11.30
C SER A 121 -6.21 -4.18 -10.88
N GLU A 122 -5.52 -3.52 -9.97
CA GLU A 122 -4.23 -3.95 -9.40
C GLU A 122 -4.40 -5.20 -8.53
N ILE A 123 -5.44 -5.26 -7.69
CA ILE A 123 -5.77 -6.47 -6.90
C ILE A 123 -6.04 -7.66 -7.80
N ARG A 124 -6.82 -7.47 -8.89
CA ARG A 124 -7.04 -8.54 -9.88
C ARG A 124 -5.74 -8.98 -10.56
N ALA A 125 -4.85 -8.04 -10.87
CA ALA A 125 -3.55 -8.36 -11.46
C ALA A 125 -2.67 -9.18 -10.50
N ILE A 126 -2.61 -8.82 -9.21
CA ILE A 126 -1.89 -9.59 -8.18
C ILE A 126 -2.48 -10.99 -8.04
N ALA A 127 -3.81 -11.11 -7.98
CA ALA A 127 -4.48 -12.41 -7.85
C ALA A 127 -4.14 -13.35 -9.03
N ARG A 128 -3.97 -12.80 -10.25
CA ARG A 128 -3.52 -13.57 -11.43
C ARG A 128 -2.05 -14.01 -11.31
N LEU A 129 -1.16 -13.14 -10.82
CA LEU A 129 0.25 -13.50 -10.57
C LEU A 129 0.33 -14.68 -9.60
N GLU A 130 -0.47 -14.66 -8.56
CA GLU A 130 -0.55 -15.69 -7.54
C GLU A 130 -1.17 -17.02 -8.03
N GLN A 131 -1.88 -17.01 -9.15
CA GLN A 131 -2.46 -18.20 -9.77
C GLN A 131 -1.59 -18.77 -10.90
N ALA A 132 -0.41 -18.18 -11.17
CA ALA A 132 0.48 -18.52 -12.29
C ALA A 132 -0.21 -18.51 -13.67
N GLN A 133 -1.26 -17.72 -13.85
CA GLN A 133 -1.96 -17.60 -15.14
C GLN A 133 -1.28 -16.58 -16.07
N PRO A 134 -1.20 -16.84 -17.39
CA PRO A 134 -0.69 -15.88 -18.37
C PRO A 134 -1.55 -14.61 -18.35
N SER A 135 -0.93 -13.48 -18.05
CA SER A 135 -1.60 -12.19 -18.01
C SER A 135 -1.49 -11.49 -19.35
N GLY A 136 -2.64 -11.18 -19.97
CA GLY A 136 -2.71 -10.17 -21.04
C GLY A 136 -2.43 -8.76 -20.48
N PRO A 137 -2.02 -7.78 -21.32
CA PRO A 137 -1.81 -6.41 -20.89
C PRO A 137 -3.12 -5.80 -20.37
N SER A 138 -3.10 -5.25 -19.16
CA SER A 138 -4.19 -4.40 -18.65
C SER A 138 -3.97 -2.96 -19.11
N ALA A 139 -5.04 -2.28 -19.48
CA ALA A 139 -4.99 -0.88 -19.89
C ALA A 139 -4.70 0.02 -18.68
N GLY A 140 -3.62 0.81 -18.79
CA GLY A 140 -3.36 2.00 -17.98
C GLY A 140 -3.14 1.83 -16.47
N VAL A 141 -2.78 2.95 -15.86
CA VAL A 141 -2.60 3.12 -14.41
C VAL A 141 -3.91 3.57 -13.74
N ASP A 142 -4.88 4.06 -14.54
CA ASP A 142 -6.14 4.60 -14.08
C ASP A 142 -7.21 3.51 -13.92
N ALA A 143 -8.11 3.74 -12.97
CA ALA A 143 -9.29 2.89 -12.77
C ALA A 143 -10.10 2.78 -14.07
N LEU A 144 -10.42 1.56 -14.47
CA LEU A 144 -11.29 1.32 -15.64
C LEU A 144 -12.73 1.74 -15.31
N PRO A 145 -13.57 2.07 -16.32
CA PRO A 145 -15.00 2.36 -16.12
C PRO A 145 -15.79 1.25 -15.41
N ASP A 146 -15.28 0.03 -15.41
CA ASP A 146 -15.85 -1.14 -14.69
C ASP A 146 -15.66 -1.10 -13.17
N ASP A 147 -14.96 -0.09 -12.63
CA ASP A 147 -14.84 0.13 -11.17
C ASP A 147 -16.07 0.85 -10.58
N LEU A 148 -17.15 1.05 -11.36
CA LEU A 148 -18.44 1.53 -10.87
C LEU A 148 -19.03 0.48 -9.91
N VAL A 149 -19.11 0.84 -8.62
CA VAL A 149 -19.51 -0.06 -7.54
C VAL A 149 -21.02 -0.31 -7.56
N THR A 150 -21.44 -1.34 -8.27
CA THR A 150 -22.75 -1.98 -7.98
C THR A 150 -22.63 -2.80 -6.69
N LYS A 151 -23.74 -3.10 -6.02
CA LYS A 151 -23.77 -3.99 -4.84
C LYS A 151 -23.16 -5.37 -5.14
N GLU A 152 -23.32 -5.86 -6.37
CA GLU A 152 -22.75 -7.13 -6.83
C GLU A 152 -21.22 -7.05 -6.94
N GLN A 153 -20.70 -5.98 -7.54
CA GLN A 153 -19.26 -5.76 -7.66
C GLN A 153 -18.60 -5.55 -6.29
N LEU A 154 -19.27 -4.89 -5.34
CA LEU A 154 -18.78 -4.75 -3.97
C LEU A 154 -18.60 -6.14 -3.32
N GLY A 155 -19.59 -7.02 -3.43
CA GLY A 155 -19.51 -8.38 -2.89
C GLY A 155 -18.36 -9.19 -3.51
N GLN A 156 -18.16 -9.08 -4.83
CA GLN A 156 -17.05 -9.74 -5.55
C GLN A 156 -15.70 -9.19 -5.11
N ASN A 157 -15.55 -7.86 -4.97
CA ASN A 157 -14.33 -7.21 -4.52
C ASN A 157 -13.99 -7.58 -3.08
N ILE A 158 -14.98 -7.65 -2.17
CA ILE A 158 -14.77 -8.13 -0.79
C ILE A 158 -14.25 -9.57 -0.81
N LYS A 159 -14.89 -10.45 -1.58
CA LYS A 159 -14.49 -11.87 -1.68
C LYS A 159 -13.04 -11.98 -2.21
N LEU A 160 -12.72 -11.27 -3.27
CA LEU A 160 -11.38 -11.26 -3.87
C LEU A 160 -10.32 -10.75 -2.90
N ALA A 161 -10.58 -9.60 -2.25
CA ALA A 161 -9.67 -9.01 -1.27
C ALA A 161 -9.43 -9.95 -0.08
N ARG A 162 -10.48 -10.59 0.45
CA ARG A 162 -10.37 -11.56 1.55
C ARG A 162 -9.53 -12.77 1.16
N GLN A 163 -9.80 -13.37 0.00
CA GLN A 163 -9.02 -14.52 -0.50
C GLN A 163 -7.55 -14.18 -0.67
N LEU A 164 -7.26 -12.98 -1.19
CA LEU A 164 -5.87 -12.52 -1.36
C LEU A 164 -5.20 -12.26 -0.01
N ALA A 165 -5.91 -11.64 0.94
CA ALA A 165 -5.40 -11.41 2.30
C ALA A 165 -5.09 -12.73 3.03
N GLU A 166 -5.96 -13.72 2.95
CA GLU A 166 -5.74 -15.06 3.51
C GLU A 166 -4.51 -15.74 2.87
N LYS A 167 -4.41 -15.68 1.55
CA LYS A 167 -3.32 -16.32 0.80
C LYS A 167 -1.96 -15.69 1.11
N LEU A 168 -1.89 -14.35 1.15
CA LEU A 168 -0.64 -13.61 1.37
C LEU A 168 -0.31 -13.38 2.85
N GLY A 169 -1.27 -13.63 3.75
CA GLY A 169 -1.11 -13.42 5.19
C GLY A 169 -0.90 -11.95 5.56
N CYS A 170 -1.48 -11.01 4.80
CA CYS A 170 -1.34 -9.57 5.00
C CYS A 170 -2.67 -8.83 4.87
N ILE A 171 -2.72 -7.58 5.29
CA ILE A 171 -3.90 -6.72 5.12
C ILE A 171 -3.99 -6.29 3.65
N ILE A 172 -5.18 -6.39 3.08
CA ILE A 172 -5.50 -5.83 1.77
C ILE A 172 -6.36 -4.58 1.95
N ILE A 173 -5.91 -3.48 1.35
CA ILE A 173 -6.62 -2.21 1.26
C ILE A 173 -6.97 -2.02 -0.22
N LEU A 174 -8.20 -2.37 -0.58
CA LEU A 174 -8.72 -2.18 -1.93
C LEU A 174 -9.43 -0.84 -1.98
N THR A 175 -8.87 0.12 -2.73
CA THR A 175 -9.42 1.47 -2.85
C THR A 175 -10.32 1.62 -4.07
N GLY A 176 -11.41 2.39 -3.89
CA GLY A 176 -12.41 2.66 -4.92
C GLY A 176 -13.48 3.63 -4.40
N PRO A 177 -14.64 3.70 -5.05
CA PRO A 177 -15.78 4.49 -4.54
C PRO A 177 -16.28 4.03 -3.16
N VAL A 178 -16.06 2.76 -2.82
CA VAL A 178 -16.15 2.20 -1.47
C VAL A 178 -14.83 1.49 -1.21
N ASP A 179 -14.11 1.91 -0.20
CA ASP A 179 -12.85 1.27 0.17
C ASP A 179 -13.11 0.03 1.02
N ILE A 180 -12.28 -1.02 0.80
CA ILE A 180 -12.38 -2.29 1.53
C ILE A 180 -11.04 -2.54 2.22
N VAL A 181 -11.07 -2.73 3.53
CA VAL A 181 -9.89 -3.12 4.33
C VAL A 181 -10.15 -4.48 4.96
N THR A 182 -9.26 -5.44 4.73
CA THR A 182 -9.46 -6.82 5.23
C THR A 182 -8.16 -7.52 5.61
N ASP A 183 -8.21 -8.34 6.65
CA ASP A 183 -7.17 -9.30 7.07
C ASP A 183 -7.46 -10.74 6.60
N GLY A 184 -8.48 -10.90 5.72
CA GLY A 184 -9.02 -12.20 5.30
C GLY A 184 -10.16 -12.69 6.19
N LYS A 185 -10.10 -12.48 7.49
CA LYS A 185 -11.14 -12.92 8.46
C LYS A 185 -12.25 -11.89 8.59
N LYS A 186 -11.87 -10.62 8.75
CA LYS A 186 -12.80 -9.49 8.84
C LYS A 186 -12.63 -8.59 7.63
N ALA A 187 -13.69 -7.92 7.22
CA ALA A 187 -13.66 -6.89 6.19
C ALA A 187 -14.45 -5.68 6.68
N VAL A 188 -13.86 -4.51 6.47
CA VAL A 188 -14.44 -3.19 6.77
C VAL A 188 -14.65 -2.47 5.44
N CYS A 189 -15.89 -2.00 5.20
CA CYS A 189 -16.21 -1.15 4.06
C CYS A 189 -16.30 0.29 4.54
N ILE A 190 -15.60 1.19 3.86
CA ILE A 190 -15.50 2.61 4.23
C ILE A 190 -16.12 3.45 3.13
N TYR A 191 -17.12 4.24 3.52
CA TYR A 191 -17.93 5.10 2.65
C TYR A 191 -17.58 6.57 2.98
N ASN A 192 -16.41 7.01 2.57
CA ASN A 192 -16.00 8.41 2.70
C ASN A 192 -15.21 8.85 1.47
N GLY A 193 -14.63 10.05 1.54
CA GLY A 193 -13.96 10.66 0.40
C GLY A 193 -14.93 11.39 -0.55
N HIS A 194 -14.36 11.90 -1.62
CA HIS A 194 -15.10 12.66 -2.61
C HIS A 194 -14.64 12.31 -4.04
N PRO A 195 -15.53 12.29 -5.05
CA PRO A 195 -15.14 12.00 -6.44
C PRO A 195 -14.03 12.89 -7.00
N MET A 196 -13.86 14.10 -6.46
CA MET A 196 -12.75 14.99 -6.84
C MET A 196 -11.38 14.45 -6.47
N MET A 197 -11.27 13.50 -5.54
CA MET A 197 -9.99 12.86 -5.20
C MET A 197 -9.36 12.14 -6.41
N SER A 198 -10.18 11.68 -7.36
CA SER A 198 -9.71 11.08 -8.61
C SER A 198 -8.98 12.09 -9.53
N ARG A 199 -9.13 13.40 -9.28
CA ARG A 199 -8.44 14.47 -10.01
C ARG A 199 -7.13 14.91 -9.33
N ILE A 200 -6.76 14.30 -8.22
CA ILE A 200 -5.52 14.57 -7.49
C ILE A 200 -4.55 13.44 -7.80
N THR A 201 -3.47 13.77 -8.53
CA THR A 201 -2.40 12.81 -8.80
C THR A 201 -1.80 12.33 -7.48
N GLY A 202 -1.70 11.01 -7.31
CA GLY A 202 -1.01 10.42 -6.17
C GLY A 202 -1.79 10.37 -4.86
N ALA A 203 -3.10 10.65 -4.85
CA ALA A 203 -3.93 10.45 -3.65
C ALA A 203 -3.76 9.02 -3.08
N GLY A 204 -3.68 8.00 -3.96
CA GLY A 204 -3.39 6.64 -3.56
C GLY A 204 -2.00 6.46 -2.95
N CYS A 205 -0.96 7.03 -3.55
CA CYS A 205 0.42 6.94 -3.04
C CYS A 205 0.55 7.63 -1.67
N GLN A 206 -0.14 8.75 -1.48
CA GLN A 206 -0.24 9.45 -0.19
C GLN A 206 -0.91 8.57 0.86
N LEU A 207 -2.04 7.92 0.52
CA LEU A 207 -2.71 6.97 1.41
C LEU A 207 -1.78 5.80 1.78
N SER A 208 -0.98 5.29 0.85
CA SER A 208 -0.01 4.24 1.14
C SER A 208 1.03 4.67 2.17
N ALA A 209 1.63 5.85 2.00
CA ALA A 209 2.58 6.40 2.96
C ALA A 209 1.93 6.62 4.34
N LEU A 210 0.71 7.18 4.36
CA LEU A 210 -0.05 7.40 5.60
C LEU A 210 -0.38 6.07 6.30
N THR A 211 -0.81 5.05 5.54
CA THR A 211 -1.11 3.72 6.09
C THR A 211 0.13 3.09 6.74
N ALA A 212 1.31 3.23 6.14
CA ALA A 212 2.56 2.74 6.75
C ALA A 212 2.79 3.39 8.13
N ALA A 213 2.56 4.70 8.26
CA ALA A 213 2.65 5.41 9.53
C ALA A 213 1.64 4.91 10.57
N PHE A 214 0.38 4.68 10.16
CA PHE A 214 -0.64 4.14 11.06
C PHE A 214 -0.30 2.73 11.53
N LEU A 215 0.23 1.86 10.66
CA LEU A 215 0.65 0.51 11.02
C LEU A 215 1.79 0.52 12.05
N ALA A 216 2.79 1.38 11.88
CA ALA A 216 3.89 1.53 12.83
C ALA A 216 3.40 2.03 14.19
N ALA A 217 2.48 2.98 14.20
CA ALA A 217 1.95 3.54 15.45
C ALA A 217 1.02 2.58 16.19
N ASN A 218 0.44 1.57 15.53
CA ASN A 218 -0.59 0.69 16.07
C ASN A 218 -0.31 -0.80 15.77
N PRO A 219 0.81 -1.38 16.22
CA PRO A 219 1.23 -2.73 15.84
C PRO A 219 0.25 -3.83 16.26
N ASP A 220 -0.45 -3.66 17.39
CA ASP A 220 -1.37 -4.65 17.94
C ASP A 220 -2.76 -4.64 17.28
N SER A 221 -3.04 -3.64 16.41
CA SER A 221 -4.36 -3.45 15.79
C SER A 221 -4.25 -3.04 14.32
N SER A 222 -3.46 -3.79 13.55
CA SER A 222 -3.11 -3.44 12.17
C SER A 222 -4.32 -3.26 11.25
N LEU A 223 -5.40 -4.05 11.41
CA LEU A 223 -6.63 -3.88 10.61
C LEU A 223 -7.31 -2.53 10.91
N ASP A 224 -7.42 -2.17 12.19
CA ASP A 224 -8.00 -0.89 12.61
C ASP A 224 -7.11 0.29 12.20
N ALA A 225 -5.79 0.11 12.27
CA ALA A 225 -4.81 1.09 11.80
C ALA A 225 -4.97 1.39 10.32
N ALA A 226 -5.07 0.35 9.49
CA ALA A 226 -5.30 0.49 8.06
C ALA A 226 -6.65 1.17 7.75
N ALA A 227 -7.72 0.77 8.44
CA ALA A 227 -9.03 1.40 8.29
C ALA A 227 -9.01 2.88 8.75
N ALA A 228 -8.30 3.20 9.83
CA ALA A 228 -8.13 4.57 10.30
C ALA A 228 -7.37 5.45 9.30
N ALA A 229 -6.34 4.91 8.64
CA ALA A 229 -5.63 5.63 7.58
C ALA A 229 -6.56 5.99 6.41
N VAL A 230 -7.38 5.03 5.95
CA VAL A 230 -8.37 5.26 4.90
C VAL A 230 -9.39 6.33 5.31
N CYS A 231 -9.93 6.23 6.53
CA CYS A 231 -10.88 7.21 7.07
C CYS A 231 -10.27 8.62 7.24
N THR A 232 -8.97 8.70 7.51
CA THR A 232 -8.26 9.99 7.69
C THR A 232 -8.00 10.67 6.35
N MET A 233 -7.79 9.88 5.28
CA MET A 233 -7.52 10.38 3.94
C MET A 233 -8.79 10.87 3.22
N GLY A 234 -9.95 10.24 3.46
CA GLY A 234 -11.26 10.60 2.89
C GLY A 234 -12.01 11.60 3.75
#